data_b0a2a76be1462e75f5170b519befd91c
#
_entry.id   b0a2a76be1462e75f5170b519befd91c
#
_cell.length_a   1.000
_cell.length_b   1.000
_cell.length_c   1.000
_cell.angle_alpha   90.00
_cell.angle_beta   90.00
_cell.angle_gamma   90.00
#
_symmetry.space_group_name_H-M   'P 1'
#
loop_
_entity.id
_entity.type
_entity.pdbx_description
1 polymer ?
#
loop_
_entity_poly.entity_id
_entity_poly.type
_entity_poly.pdbx_seq_one_letter_code
_entity_poly.pdbx_strand_id
1 'polypeptide(L)'
;MLDRDGFRPNVGIVLLNQKNQVFWGKRIRTHSWQFPQGGIDRGETPEQAMIRELHEEVGLQPEHVSIVARTRDWLRYEVPDRYIRRDARGHYKGQKQIWFLLQLVGHDWELNLRATDHPEFDAWRWNDYWVPLDVVVEFKRGVYEMALTELARYLPRQEPRNRYLRHGHRTRDTGVEVGHGHEPLVAGIELPPGATFEADPGTNFPVSHGINHAN
;
A
#
# COMPACT_ATOMS: atom_id res chain seq x y z
N MET A 1 3.17 4.97 21.09
CA MET A 1 3.92 4.33 22.25
C MET A 1 4.72 3.17 21.68
N LEU A 2 5.94 2.89 22.18
CA LEU A 2 6.71 1.70 21.79
C LEU A 2 6.30 0.51 22.67
N ASP A 3 6.39 -0.70 22.10
CA ASP A 3 6.31 -1.90 22.91
C ASP A 3 7.63 -2.19 23.66
N ARG A 4 7.67 -3.29 24.43
CA ARG A 4 8.85 -3.66 25.22
C ARG A 4 10.08 -3.99 24.36
N ASP A 5 9.88 -4.37 23.10
CA ASP A 5 10.94 -4.74 22.16
C ASP A 5 11.44 -3.53 21.36
N GLY A 6 10.84 -2.35 21.51
CA GLY A 6 11.20 -1.12 20.80
C GLY A 6 10.46 -0.92 19.47
N PHE A 7 9.39 -1.68 19.21
CA PHE A 7 8.58 -1.51 18.00
C PHE A 7 7.35 -0.65 18.27
N ARG A 8 7.00 0.21 17.28
CA ARG A 8 5.77 0.98 17.32
C ARG A 8 4.64 0.15 16.69
N PRO A 9 3.52 -0.08 17.43
CA PRO A 9 2.33 -0.67 16.85
C PRO A 9 1.75 0.24 15.75
N ASN A 10 1.36 -0.39 14.63
CA ASN A 10 0.93 0.31 13.44
C ASN A 10 -0.06 -0.57 12.66
N VAL A 11 -0.84 0.03 11.78
CA VAL A 11 -1.69 -0.67 10.80
C VAL A 11 -1.24 -0.35 9.39
N GLY A 12 -1.35 -1.33 8.48
CA GLY A 12 -1.19 -1.13 7.04
C GLY A 12 -2.50 -1.46 6.32
N ILE A 13 -2.79 -0.79 5.23
CA ILE A 13 -4.04 -0.90 4.51
C ILE A 13 -3.77 -1.23 3.04
N VAL A 14 -4.23 -2.40 2.60
CA VAL A 14 -4.27 -2.79 1.19
C VAL A 14 -5.72 -2.58 0.71
N LEU A 15 -5.98 -1.44 0.09
CA LEU A 15 -7.28 -1.08 -0.45
C LEU A 15 -7.38 -1.56 -1.90
N LEU A 16 -8.37 -2.40 -2.20
CA LEU A 16 -8.66 -2.93 -3.53
C LEU A 16 -9.76 -2.14 -4.23
N ASN A 17 -9.63 -1.96 -5.53
CA ASN A 17 -10.75 -1.59 -6.39
C ASN A 17 -11.48 -2.85 -6.91
N GLN A 18 -12.53 -2.64 -7.71
CA GLN A 18 -13.32 -3.72 -8.32
C GLN A 18 -12.53 -4.64 -9.29
N LYS A 19 -11.32 -4.24 -9.66
CA LYS A 19 -10.42 -5.02 -10.54
C LYS A 19 -9.30 -5.72 -9.77
N ASN A 20 -9.37 -5.75 -8.42
CA ASN A 20 -8.30 -6.23 -7.54
C ASN A 20 -6.98 -5.48 -7.70
N GLN A 21 -7.02 -4.24 -8.20
CA GLN A 21 -5.87 -3.36 -8.17
C GLN A 21 -5.79 -2.68 -6.80
N VAL A 22 -4.58 -2.40 -6.35
CA VAL A 22 -4.31 -1.81 -5.04
C VAL A 22 -4.12 -0.30 -5.14
N PHE A 23 -4.66 0.42 -4.17
CA PHE A 23 -4.35 1.84 -3.98
C PHE A 23 -2.87 2.01 -3.65
N TRP A 24 -2.21 2.95 -4.33
CA TRP A 24 -0.81 3.27 -4.13
C TRP A 24 -0.64 4.77 -4.04
N GLY A 25 -0.27 5.27 -2.85
CA GLY A 25 -0.17 6.70 -2.55
C GLY A 25 1.25 7.21 -2.68
N LYS A 26 1.43 8.38 -3.31
CA LYS A 26 2.70 9.12 -3.38
C LYS A 26 2.78 10.07 -2.20
N ARG A 27 3.80 9.91 -1.36
CA ARG A 27 4.01 10.76 -0.19
C ARG A 27 4.33 12.19 -0.58
N ILE A 28 3.73 13.14 0.14
CA ILE A 28 3.99 14.56 -0.03
C ILE A 28 5.48 14.87 0.12
N ARG A 29 5.99 15.73 -0.77
CA ARG A 29 7.38 16.24 -0.78
C ARG A 29 8.45 15.16 -0.93
N THR A 30 8.07 13.97 -1.35
CA THR A 30 9.00 12.87 -1.62
C THR A 30 8.71 12.22 -2.96
N HIS A 31 9.62 11.36 -3.43
CA HIS A 31 9.36 10.49 -4.59
C HIS A 31 8.90 9.10 -4.18
N SER A 32 8.72 8.88 -2.87
CA SER A 32 8.35 7.57 -2.35
C SER A 32 6.84 7.31 -2.47
N TRP A 33 6.51 6.07 -2.73
CA TRP A 33 5.16 5.56 -2.81
C TRP A 33 4.94 4.48 -1.76
N GLN A 34 3.78 4.44 -1.16
CA GLN A 34 3.45 3.45 -0.15
C GLN A 34 1.96 3.16 -0.05
N PHE A 35 1.62 2.08 0.65
CA PHE A 35 0.27 1.83 1.13
C PHE A 35 -0.09 2.80 2.26
N PRO A 36 -1.38 3.15 2.43
CA PRO A 36 -1.86 3.85 3.62
C PRO A 36 -1.51 3.07 4.88
N GLN A 37 -1.00 3.77 5.88
CA GLN A 37 -0.53 3.15 7.12
C GLN A 37 -0.35 4.17 8.23
N GLY A 38 -0.64 3.80 9.46
CA GLY A 38 -0.37 4.69 10.57
C GLY A 38 -0.31 4.03 11.93
N GLY A 39 0.06 4.81 12.93
CA GLY A 39 0.25 4.33 14.29
C GLY A 39 -1.07 4.01 14.99
N ILE A 40 -1.05 3.01 15.87
CA ILE A 40 -2.16 2.73 16.76
C ILE A 40 -2.01 3.58 18.01
N ASP A 41 -3.02 4.37 18.34
CA ASP A 41 -3.04 5.23 19.51
C ASP A 41 -3.36 4.46 20.79
N ARG A 42 -3.12 5.12 21.93
CA ARG A 42 -3.34 4.49 23.23
C ARG A 42 -4.82 4.21 23.45
N GLY A 43 -5.15 2.92 23.64
CA GLY A 43 -6.53 2.46 23.84
C GLY A 43 -7.30 2.19 22.55
N GLU A 44 -6.68 2.42 21.40
CA GLU A 44 -7.25 2.14 20.09
C GLU A 44 -7.01 0.68 19.70
N THR A 45 -8.00 0.03 19.10
CA THR A 45 -7.83 -1.29 18.47
C THR A 45 -7.21 -1.14 17.08
N PRO A 46 -6.60 -2.19 16.51
CA PRO A 46 -6.12 -2.14 15.13
C PRO A 46 -7.21 -1.76 14.12
N GLU A 47 -8.44 -2.22 14.32
CA GLU A 47 -9.58 -1.90 13.46
C GLU A 47 -9.96 -0.41 13.53
N GLN A 48 -9.94 0.17 14.72
CA GLN A 48 -10.20 1.61 14.92
C GLN A 48 -9.10 2.45 14.27
N ALA A 49 -7.83 2.07 14.48
CA ALA A 49 -6.69 2.73 13.84
C ALA A 49 -6.79 2.65 12.31
N MET A 50 -7.14 1.49 11.77
CA MET A 50 -7.31 1.30 10.34
C MET A 50 -8.38 2.23 9.75
N ILE A 51 -9.55 2.37 10.40
CA ILE A 51 -10.61 3.27 9.95
C ILE A 51 -10.17 4.73 10.02
N ARG A 52 -9.51 5.14 11.11
CA ARG A 52 -9.00 6.50 11.27
C ARG A 52 -7.96 6.83 10.20
N GLU A 53 -6.96 5.99 10.00
CA GLU A 53 -5.91 6.19 9.00
C GLU A 53 -6.47 6.16 7.56
N LEU A 54 -7.47 5.30 7.29
CA LEU A 54 -8.17 5.29 6.01
C LEU A 54 -8.83 6.64 5.73
N HIS A 55 -9.48 7.23 6.73
CA HIS A 55 -10.08 8.54 6.59
C HIS A 55 -9.02 9.65 6.47
N GLU A 56 -8.02 9.64 7.32
CA GLU A 56 -6.99 10.70 7.37
C GLU A 56 -6.16 10.75 6.09
N GLU A 57 -5.78 9.60 5.53
CA GLU A 57 -4.86 9.54 4.39
C GLU A 57 -5.57 9.43 3.04
N VAL A 58 -6.78 8.84 3.00
CA VAL A 58 -7.48 8.51 1.75
C VAL A 58 -8.85 9.18 1.65
N GLY A 59 -9.39 9.70 2.76
CA GLY A 59 -10.68 10.41 2.83
C GLY A 59 -11.91 9.50 2.84
N LEU A 60 -11.71 8.19 2.88
CA LEU A 60 -12.81 7.23 2.88
C LEU A 60 -13.42 7.05 4.27
N GLN A 61 -14.74 6.82 4.31
CA GLN A 61 -15.49 6.47 5.51
C GLN A 61 -15.72 4.96 5.58
N PRO A 62 -16.12 4.41 6.75
CA PRO A 62 -16.38 2.98 6.91
C PRO A 62 -17.36 2.40 5.89
N GLU A 63 -18.37 3.16 5.50
CA GLU A 63 -19.40 2.75 4.52
C GLU A 63 -18.86 2.62 3.10
N HIS A 64 -17.71 3.22 2.78
CA HIS A 64 -17.09 3.15 1.46
C HIS A 64 -16.25 1.88 1.26
N VAL A 65 -16.03 1.09 2.31
CA VAL A 65 -15.20 -0.10 2.24
C VAL A 65 -15.83 -1.30 2.95
N SER A 66 -15.43 -2.49 2.53
CA SER A 66 -15.66 -3.72 3.28
C SER A 66 -14.33 -4.35 3.69
N ILE A 67 -14.23 -4.83 4.92
CA ILE A 67 -13.05 -5.55 5.41
C ILE A 67 -13.13 -6.98 4.86
N VAL A 68 -12.18 -7.34 4.00
CA VAL A 68 -12.09 -8.67 3.39
C VAL A 68 -11.30 -9.62 4.30
N ALA A 69 -10.17 -9.16 4.81
CA ALA A 69 -9.28 -9.94 5.67
C ALA A 69 -8.32 -9.03 6.46
N ARG A 70 -7.62 -9.61 7.39
CA ARG A 70 -6.42 -9.02 8.01
C ARG A 70 -5.37 -10.09 8.22
N THR A 71 -4.11 -9.68 8.42
CA THR A 71 -3.04 -10.60 8.82
C THR A 71 -3.33 -11.18 10.21
N ARG A 72 -2.99 -12.46 10.39
CA ARG A 72 -3.21 -13.16 11.66
C ARG A 72 -2.32 -12.60 12.74
N ASP A 73 -1.04 -12.41 12.41
CA ASP A 73 0.00 -12.03 13.33
C ASP A 73 0.56 -10.64 13.03
N TRP A 74 1.25 -10.06 14.01
CA TRP A 74 2.02 -8.84 13.88
C TRP A 74 3.23 -9.08 12.96
N LEU A 75 3.30 -8.38 11.86
CA LEU A 75 4.46 -8.37 10.98
C LEU A 75 5.40 -7.23 11.39
N ARG A 76 6.69 -7.53 11.51
CA ARG A 76 7.71 -6.60 12.00
C ARG A 76 8.71 -6.26 10.91
N TYR A 77 9.18 -5.01 10.94
CA TYR A 77 10.35 -4.61 10.19
C TYR A 77 11.17 -3.60 11.00
N GLU A 78 12.46 -3.61 10.79
CA GLU A 78 13.38 -2.66 11.40
C GLU A 78 13.61 -1.47 10.47
N VAL A 79 13.71 -0.28 11.05
CA VAL A 79 14.05 0.94 10.33
C VAL A 79 15.54 1.18 10.48
N PRO A 80 16.31 1.26 9.38
CA PRO A 80 17.75 1.54 9.46
C PRO A 80 18.03 2.87 10.17
N ASP A 81 19.09 2.93 10.98
CA ASP A 81 19.45 4.08 11.82
C ASP A 81 19.49 5.42 11.07
N ARG A 82 19.88 5.41 9.79
CA ARG A 82 19.89 6.61 8.96
C ARG A 82 18.53 7.26 8.74
N TYR A 83 17.45 6.49 8.91
CA TYR A 83 16.06 6.96 8.79
C TYR A 83 15.41 7.23 10.15
N ILE A 84 16.10 6.93 11.24
CA ILE A 84 15.60 7.19 12.61
C ILE A 84 16.01 8.59 13.03
N ARG A 85 15.05 9.36 13.55
CA ARG A 85 15.34 10.68 14.15
C ARG A 85 16.33 10.53 15.30
N ARG A 86 17.22 11.52 15.45
CA ARG A 86 18.31 11.46 16.44
C ARG A 86 17.82 11.30 17.88
N ASP A 87 16.67 11.92 18.21
CA ASP A 87 16.02 11.85 19.51
C ASP A 87 15.37 10.49 19.83
N ALA A 88 15.07 9.69 18.80
CA ALA A 88 14.48 8.36 18.93
C ALA A 88 15.50 7.21 18.82
N ARG A 89 16.77 7.51 18.53
CA ARG A 89 17.81 6.47 18.38
C ARG A 89 18.05 5.73 19.68
N GLY A 90 18.23 4.42 19.56
CA GLY A 90 18.49 3.54 20.68
C GLY A 90 17.24 2.99 21.39
N HIS A 91 16.07 3.63 21.22
CA HIS A 91 14.80 3.16 21.78
C HIS A 91 13.84 2.62 20.69
N TYR A 92 13.79 3.29 19.56
CA TYR A 92 12.95 2.91 18.42
C TYR A 92 13.73 2.00 17.48
N LYS A 93 13.23 0.79 17.25
CA LYS A 93 13.82 -0.16 16.32
C LYS A 93 13.10 -0.21 14.98
N GLY A 94 11.78 -0.02 15.00
CA GLY A 94 10.96 -0.16 13.81
C GLY A 94 9.47 -0.24 14.12
N GLN A 95 8.74 -0.85 13.25
CA GLN A 95 7.28 -1.00 13.40
C GLN A 95 6.88 -2.46 13.42
N LYS A 96 5.79 -2.74 14.14
CA LYS A 96 5.02 -3.97 14.04
C LYS A 96 3.63 -3.63 13.55
N GLN A 97 3.17 -4.34 12.53
CA GLN A 97 1.97 -3.99 11.78
C GLN A 97 0.97 -5.13 11.72
N ILE A 98 -0.31 -4.80 11.90
CA ILE A 98 -1.44 -5.60 11.40
C ILE A 98 -1.85 -5.00 10.07
N TRP A 99 -1.96 -5.84 9.04
CA TRP A 99 -2.36 -5.42 7.71
C TRP A 99 -3.80 -5.83 7.42
N PHE A 100 -4.55 -4.89 6.86
CA PHE A 100 -5.93 -5.09 6.46
C PHE A 100 -6.06 -5.11 4.94
N LEU A 101 -6.83 -6.05 4.42
CA LEU A 101 -7.29 -6.09 3.04
C LEU A 101 -8.71 -5.53 3.00
N LEU A 102 -8.89 -4.41 2.33
CA LEU A 102 -10.17 -3.74 2.18
C LEU A 102 -10.61 -3.77 0.72
N GLN A 103 -11.91 -3.91 0.49
CA GLN A 103 -12.52 -3.73 -0.82
C GLN A 103 -13.23 -2.38 -0.85
N LEU A 104 -12.89 -1.52 -1.82
CA LEU A 104 -13.68 -0.33 -2.11
C LEU A 104 -15.05 -0.76 -2.66
N VAL A 105 -16.11 -0.43 -1.93
CA VAL A 105 -17.50 -0.66 -2.36
C VAL A 105 -18.11 0.58 -2.99
N GLY A 106 -17.52 1.74 -2.73
CA GLY A 106 -17.83 3.02 -3.35
C GLY A 106 -17.14 3.22 -4.69
N HIS A 107 -16.95 4.47 -5.04
CA HIS A 107 -16.37 4.90 -6.31
C HIS A 107 -15.05 5.63 -6.11
N ASP A 108 -14.22 5.67 -7.14
CA ASP A 108 -12.91 6.35 -7.11
C ASP A 108 -13.00 7.86 -6.78
N TRP A 109 -14.11 8.52 -7.09
CA TRP A 109 -14.30 9.94 -6.76
C TRP A 109 -14.54 10.23 -5.27
N GLU A 110 -14.77 9.20 -4.45
CA GLU A 110 -14.87 9.31 -2.98
C GLU A 110 -13.50 9.39 -2.32
N LEU A 111 -12.44 9.05 -3.06
CA LEU A 111 -11.05 9.21 -2.62
C LEU A 111 -10.69 10.70 -2.51
N ASN A 112 -10.33 11.14 -1.30
CA ASN A 112 -9.99 12.54 -1.03
C ASN A 112 -8.72 12.63 -0.19
N LEU A 113 -7.58 12.85 -0.84
CA LEU A 113 -6.28 12.99 -0.17
C LEU A 113 -6.16 14.27 0.67
N ARG A 114 -7.16 15.13 0.66
CA ARG A 114 -7.21 16.40 1.42
C ARG A 114 -8.39 16.43 2.38
N ALA A 115 -8.81 15.26 2.88
CA ALA A 115 -9.88 15.16 3.84
C ALA A 115 -9.53 15.79 5.20
N THR A 116 -8.24 15.92 5.50
CA THR A 116 -7.70 16.51 6.72
C THR A 116 -6.69 17.61 6.44
N ASP A 117 -6.33 18.40 7.46
CA ASP A 117 -5.36 19.50 7.34
C ASP A 117 -3.90 18.99 7.22
N HIS A 118 -3.67 17.71 7.45
CA HIS A 118 -2.35 17.08 7.41
C HIS A 118 -2.29 15.92 6.40
N PRO A 119 -2.43 16.19 5.10
CA PRO A 119 -2.44 15.15 4.08
C PRO A 119 -1.07 14.44 4.01
N GLU A 120 -1.09 13.11 3.92
CA GLU A 120 0.12 12.29 3.76
C GLU A 120 0.51 12.12 2.28
N PHE A 121 -0.47 12.09 1.38
CA PHE A 121 -0.27 11.87 -0.04
C PHE A 121 -0.63 13.10 -0.88
N ASP A 122 0.12 13.33 -1.98
CA ASP A 122 -0.18 14.36 -2.98
C ASP A 122 -0.68 13.80 -4.32
N ALA A 123 -0.54 12.49 -4.52
CA ALA A 123 -1.04 11.75 -5.67
C ALA A 123 -1.34 10.31 -5.30
N TRP A 124 -2.16 9.65 -6.11
CA TRP A 124 -2.43 8.23 -5.97
C TRP A 124 -2.69 7.59 -7.34
N ARG A 125 -2.61 6.26 -7.38
CA ARG A 125 -2.97 5.45 -8.55
C ARG A 125 -3.37 4.04 -8.13
N TRP A 126 -4.07 3.35 -9.02
CA TRP A 126 -4.26 1.91 -8.92
C TRP A 126 -3.09 1.17 -9.56
N ASN A 127 -2.57 0.16 -8.89
CA ASN A 127 -1.54 -0.74 -9.40
C ASN A 127 -2.02 -2.18 -9.35
N ASP A 128 -1.45 -3.03 -10.18
CA ASP A 128 -1.62 -4.46 -10.00
C ASP A 128 -1.07 -4.90 -8.64
N TYR A 129 -1.70 -5.91 -8.06
CA TYR A 129 -1.53 -6.31 -6.66
C TYR A 129 -0.07 -6.46 -6.20
N TRP A 130 0.80 -6.98 -7.06
CA TRP A 130 2.20 -7.27 -6.71
C TRP A 130 3.20 -6.15 -7.06
N VAL A 131 2.81 -5.19 -7.87
CA VAL A 131 3.70 -4.07 -8.29
C VAL A 131 4.31 -3.31 -7.11
N PRO A 132 3.61 -3.09 -5.96
CA PRO A 132 4.22 -2.45 -4.81
C PRO A 132 5.53 -3.07 -4.32
N LEU A 133 5.73 -4.39 -4.49
CA LEU A 133 6.97 -5.06 -4.07
C LEU A 133 8.20 -4.63 -4.87
N ASP A 134 8.01 -4.18 -6.11
CA ASP A 134 9.10 -3.78 -6.99
C ASP A 134 9.56 -2.34 -6.74
N VAL A 135 8.71 -1.52 -6.12
CA VAL A 135 8.90 -0.07 -6.02
C VAL A 135 8.94 0.46 -4.58
N VAL A 136 8.65 -0.35 -3.58
CA VAL A 136 8.73 0.04 -2.18
C VAL A 136 10.19 0.15 -1.74
N VAL A 137 10.47 1.03 -0.77
CA VAL A 137 11.81 1.15 -0.18
C VAL A 137 12.28 -0.18 0.41
N GLU A 138 13.55 -0.50 0.21
CA GLU A 138 14.15 -1.82 0.49
C GLU A 138 13.81 -2.36 1.90
N PHE A 139 13.97 -1.56 2.93
CA PHE A 139 13.76 -2.00 4.31
C PHE A 139 12.29 -2.35 4.65
N LYS A 140 11.33 -1.94 3.81
CA LYS A 140 9.91 -2.31 3.93
C LYS A 140 9.52 -3.51 3.05
N ARG A 141 10.36 -3.92 2.09
CA ARG A 141 10.03 -4.95 1.12
C ARG A 141 9.59 -6.26 1.79
N GLY A 142 10.33 -6.72 2.79
CA GLY A 142 10.03 -7.97 3.48
C GLY A 142 8.67 -7.98 4.19
N VAL A 143 8.31 -6.90 4.88
CA VAL A 143 7.00 -6.82 5.54
C VAL A 143 5.86 -6.72 4.54
N TYR A 144 6.05 -6.03 3.40
CA TYR A 144 5.08 -5.97 2.32
C TYR A 144 4.88 -7.34 1.66
N GLU A 145 5.97 -8.07 1.41
CA GLU A 145 5.92 -9.42 0.85
C GLU A 145 5.13 -10.38 1.75
N MET A 146 5.42 -10.38 3.06
CA MET A 146 4.68 -11.18 4.03
C MET A 146 3.19 -10.82 4.05
N ALA A 147 2.86 -9.54 4.13
CA ALA A 147 1.49 -9.06 4.16
C ALA A 147 0.72 -9.42 2.89
N LEU A 148 1.27 -9.09 1.73
CA LEU A 148 0.62 -9.35 0.45
C LEU A 148 0.46 -10.84 0.17
N THR A 149 1.44 -11.67 0.54
CA THR A 149 1.36 -13.14 0.38
C THR A 149 0.25 -13.73 1.26
N GLU A 150 0.12 -13.29 2.50
CA GLU A 150 -0.94 -13.76 3.39
C GLU A 150 -2.31 -13.33 2.90
N LEU A 151 -2.46 -12.05 2.54
CA LEU A 151 -3.72 -11.44 2.14
C LEU A 151 -4.19 -11.88 0.74
N ALA A 152 -3.26 -12.27 -0.16
CA ALA A 152 -3.60 -12.76 -1.50
C ALA A 152 -4.58 -13.95 -1.51
N ARG A 153 -4.62 -14.72 -0.44
CA ARG A 153 -5.55 -15.86 -0.28
C ARG A 153 -7.02 -15.44 -0.22
N TYR A 154 -7.27 -14.19 0.09
CA TYR A 154 -8.58 -13.61 0.28
C TYR A 154 -8.99 -12.68 -0.87
N LEU A 155 -8.17 -12.56 -1.92
CA LEU A 155 -8.54 -11.74 -3.08
C LEU A 155 -9.86 -12.22 -3.66
N PRO A 156 -10.83 -11.32 -3.90
CA PRO A 156 -12.06 -11.67 -4.57
C PRO A 156 -11.78 -12.34 -5.91
N ARG A 157 -12.45 -13.46 -6.18
CA ARG A 157 -12.32 -14.12 -7.47
C ARG A 157 -12.86 -13.19 -8.54
N GLN A 158 -12.01 -12.79 -9.48
CA GLN A 158 -12.49 -12.13 -10.68
C GLN A 158 -13.25 -13.16 -11.51
N GLU A 159 -14.53 -12.95 -11.72
CA GLU A 159 -15.23 -13.73 -12.75
C GLU A 159 -14.52 -13.47 -14.08
N PRO A 160 -14.14 -14.53 -14.83
CA PRO A 160 -13.48 -14.34 -16.12
C PRO A 160 -14.42 -13.52 -17.01
N ARG A 161 -14.00 -12.32 -17.38
CA ARG A 161 -14.74 -11.38 -18.25
C ARG A 161 -15.08 -11.93 -19.63
N ASN A 162 -14.83 -13.23 -19.90
CA ASN A 162 -14.99 -13.87 -21.20
C ASN A 162 -16.12 -14.89 -21.25
N ARG A 163 -17.35 -14.47 -20.89
CA ARG A 163 -18.54 -15.23 -21.32
C ARG A 163 -18.67 -15.33 -22.84
N TYR A 164 -18.00 -14.48 -23.60
CA TYR A 164 -18.12 -14.40 -25.06
C TYR A 164 -17.03 -15.14 -25.84
N LEU A 165 -15.95 -15.64 -25.24
CA LEU A 165 -14.92 -16.41 -25.92
C LEU A 165 -15.17 -17.94 -25.89
N ARG A 166 -16.29 -18.43 -25.34
CA ARG A 166 -16.65 -19.86 -25.37
C ARG A 166 -17.34 -20.31 -26.65
N HIS A 167 -17.56 -19.44 -27.62
CA HIS A 167 -18.05 -19.82 -28.93
C HIS A 167 -16.93 -19.65 -29.98
N GLY A 168 -15.85 -20.41 -29.78
CA GLY A 168 -14.86 -20.60 -30.81
C GLY A 168 -15.51 -21.35 -31.96
N HIS A 169 -15.73 -20.66 -33.06
CA HIS A 169 -15.99 -21.30 -34.36
C HIS A 169 -14.91 -22.35 -34.62
N ARG A 170 -15.33 -23.59 -34.69
CA ARG A 170 -14.58 -24.65 -35.41
C ARG A 170 -14.54 -24.26 -36.87
N THR A 171 -13.53 -23.51 -37.28
CA THR A 171 -13.20 -23.44 -38.71
C THR A 171 -12.37 -24.66 -39.06
N ARG A 172 -12.90 -25.40 -40.03
CA ARG A 172 -12.24 -26.53 -40.68
C ARG A 172 -10.89 -26.08 -41.22
N ASP A 173 -9.92 -26.92 -40.96
CA ASP A 173 -8.60 -26.98 -41.53
C ASP A 173 -8.64 -26.92 -43.06
N THR A 174 -8.02 -25.91 -43.67
CA THR A 174 -7.45 -25.97 -45.01
C THR A 174 -6.10 -25.29 -44.94
N GLY A 175 -5.05 -26.13 -45.01
CA GLY A 175 -3.67 -25.67 -44.94
C GLY A 175 -3.29 -24.74 -46.10
N VAL A 176 -2.51 -23.73 -45.76
CA VAL A 176 -1.42 -23.17 -46.60
C VAL A 176 -0.35 -22.65 -45.68
N GLU A 177 0.82 -23.25 -45.70
CA GLU A 177 2.06 -22.70 -45.14
C GLU A 177 2.48 -21.47 -45.96
N VAL A 178 2.76 -20.36 -45.28
CA VAL A 178 3.77 -19.39 -45.73
C VAL A 178 4.43 -18.79 -44.47
N GLY A 179 5.72 -19.10 -44.33
CA GLY A 179 6.57 -18.51 -43.31
C GLY A 179 6.87 -17.05 -43.59
N HIS A 180 6.99 -16.28 -42.52
CA HIS A 180 7.94 -15.14 -42.39
C HIS A 180 8.05 -14.76 -40.92
N GLY A 181 9.28 -14.73 -40.46
CA GLY A 181 9.63 -14.37 -39.08
C GLY A 181 9.36 -12.89 -38.77
N HIS A 182 8.97 -12.67 -37.57
CA HIS A 182 9.10 -11.36 -36.92
C HIS A 182 9.54 -11.56 -35.45
N GLU A 183 10.72 -11.06 -35.20
CA GLU A 183 11.28 -10.88 -33.85
C GLU A 183 10.41 -9.92 -33.03
N PRO A 184 10.27 -10.14 -31.71
CA PRO A 184 9.63 -9.14 -30.84
C PRO A 184 10.63 -8.04 -30.50
N LEU A 185 10.29 -6.81 -30.83
CA LEU A 185 10.94 -5.59 -30.36
C LEU A 185 10.76 -5.45 -28.84
N VAL A 186 11.85 -5.64 -28.12
CA VAL A 186 11.96 -5.25 -26.72
C VAL A 186 12.19 -3.75 -26.68
N ALA A 187 11.16 -2.98 -26.34
CA ALA A 187 11.30 -1.56 -26.06
C ALA A 187 11.96 -1.38 -24.69
N GLY A 188 13.26 -1.12 -24.67
CA GLY A 188 13.98 -0.66 -23.48
C GLY A 188 13.52 0.73 -23.10
N ILE A 189 13.04 0.89 -21.88
CA ILE A 189 12.81 2.20 -21.27
C ILE A 189 14.14 2.66 -20.68
N GLU A 190 14.83 3.53 -21.39
CA GLU A 190 15.97 4.27 -20.86
C GLU A 190 15.50 5.27 -19.80
N LEU A 191 16.05 5.14 -18.59
CA LEU A 191 15.92 6.14 -17.52
C LEU A 191 16.81 7.34 -17.87
N PRO A 192 16.35 8.58 -17.68
CA PRO A 192 17.18 9.76 -17.93
C PRO A 192 18.34 9.81 -16.94
N PRO A 193 19.56 10.21 -17.38
CA PRO A 193 20.72 10.30 -16.52
C PRO A 193 20.56 11.50 -15.55
N GLY A 194 20.64 11.23 -14.25
CA GLY A 194 20.67 12.28 -13.23
C GLY A 194 19.73 12.13 -12.04
N ALA A 195 18.97 11.07 -11.91
CA ALA A 195 18.16 10.84 -10.73
C ALA A 195 19.00 10.31 -9.56
N THR A 196 19.56 11.21 -8.77
CA THR A 196 20.08 10.87 -7.45
C THR A 196 18.91 10.57 -6.52
N PHE A 197 18.88 9.36 -5.99
CA PHE A 197 17.95 8.98 -4.92
C PHE A 197 18.35 9.75 -3.65
N GLU A 198 17.70 10.87 -3.37
CA GLU A 198 17.69 11.39 -2.01
C GLU A 198 16.85 10.45 -1.14
N ALA A 199 17.53 9.79 -0.22
CA ALA A 199 16.91 8.93 0.76
C ALA A 199 15.98 9.77 1.65
N ASP A 200 14.69 9.44 1.66
CA ASP A 200 13.66 10.12 2.43
C ASP A 200 13.93 10.01 3.96
N PRO A 201 14.23 11.11 4.67
CA PRO A 201 14.39 11.10 6.13
C PRO A 201 13.06 11.18 6.87
N GLY A 202 11.91 11.12 6.18
CA GLY A 202 10.64 11.55 6.74
C GLY A 202 9.67 10.49 7.16
N THR A 203 9.82 9.94 8.36
CA THR A 203 8.66 9.66 9.18
C THR A 203 8.40 10.89 10.06
N ASN A 204 7.68 11.87 9.54
CA ASN A 204 7.13 12.94 10.35
C ASN A 204 6.06 12.33 11.25
N PHE A 205 6.37 12.18 12.53
CA PHE A 205 5.39 11.83 13.54
C PHE A 205 4.79 13.12 14.08
N PRO A 206 3.47 13.30 14.07
CA PRO A 206 2.86 14.39 14.82
C PRO A 206 3.12 14.15 16.30
N VAL A 207 3.78 15.11 16.94
CA VAL A 207 3.88 15.17 18.40
C VAL A 207 2.54 15.71 18.89
N SER A 208 1.75 14.88 19.54
CA SER A 208 0.61 15.36 20.32
C SER A 208 1.13 16.28 21.43
N HIS A 209 0.90 17.58 21.29
CA HIS A 209 1.10 18.55 22.36
C HIS A 209 0.01 18.30 23.39
N GLY A 210 0.36 17.66 24.50
CA GLY A 210 -0.45 17.65 25.71
C GLY A 210 -0.61 19.07 26.21
N ILE A 211 -1.82 19.59 26.13
CA ILE A 211 -2.17 20.87 26.80
C ILE A 211 -2.28 20.57 28.29
N ASN A 212 -1.26 20.97 29.06
CA ASN A 212 -1.37 21.12 30.49
C ASN A 212 -2.25 22.35 30.78
N HIS A 213 -3.48 22.12 31.20
CA HIS A 213 -4.17 23.13 32.00
C HIS A 213 -3.92 22.85 33.47
N ALA A 214 -3.03 23.65 34.05
CA ALA A 214 -2.99 23.91 35.48
C ALA A 214 -4.11 24.93 35.79
N ASN A 215 -5.07 24.51 36.61
CA ASN A 215 -5.57 25.22 37.79
C ASN A 215 -6.48 24.27 38.56
#